data_f68ac4d46462be619fde000c849444ed
#
_entry.id   f68ac4d46462be619fde000c849444ed
#
_cell.length_a   1.000
_cell.length_b   1.000
_cell.length_c   1.000
_cell.angle_alpha   90.00
_cell.angle_beta   90.00
_cell.angle_gamma   90.00
#
_symmetry.space_group_name_H-M   'P 1'
#
loop_
_entity.id
_entity.type
_entity.pdbx_description
1 polymer ?
#
loop_
_entity_poly.entity_id
_entity_poly.type
_entity_poly.pdbx_seq_one_letter_code
_entity_poly.pdbx_strand_id
1 'polypeptide(L)'
;MTTPPDPFANLSRLAEEPDATQRAQDASTALQAIPELQRWLREIRQGAVQELRSAGMSHAQVAAELGISRARAQQIAEGRTTGKRAE
;
A
#
# COMPACT_ATOMS: atom_id res chain seq x y z
N MET A 1 -15.45 -3.52 -3.98
CA MET A 1 -14.03 -3.65 -4.26
C MET A 1 -13.38 -2.30 -4.46
N THR A 2 -12.23 -2.12 -3.87
CA THR A 2 -11.55 -0.84 -3.88
C THR A 2 -10.71 -0.68 -5.15
N THR A 3 -10.80 0.51 -5.77
CA THR A 3 -10.04 0.80 -6.97
C THR A 3 -8.80 1.61 -6.59
N PRO A 4 -7.63 1.31 -7.18
CA PRO A 4 -6.45 2.13 -6.88
C PRO A 4 -6.68 3.58 -7.33
N PRO A 5 -6.05 4.53 -6.65
CA PRO A 5 -6.19 5.92 -7.06
C PRO A 5 -5.56 6.15 -8.43
N ASP A 6 -6.09 7.13 -9.15
CA ASP A 6 -5.46 7.54 -10.40
C ASP A 6 -4.09 8.13 -10.10
N PRO A 7 -3.11 7.91 -10.97
CA PRO A 7 -3.21 7.26 -12.27
C PRO A 7 -2.94 5.74 -12.23
N PHE A 8 -2.95 5.13 -11.06
CA PHE A 8 -2.48 3.77 -10.90
C PHE A 8 -3.46 2.72 -11.41
N ALA A 9 -4.70 3.13 -11.68
CA ALA A 9 -5.70 2.19 -12.17
C ALA A 9 -5.32 1.57 -13.52
N ASN A 10 -4.50 2.29 -14.31
CA ASN A 10 -4.15 1.86 -15.66
C ASN A 10 -2.64 1.88 -15.90
N LEU A 11 -1.87 1.45 -14.91
CA LEU A 11 -0.42 1.51 -15.03
C LEU A 11 0.14 0.74 -16.22
N SER A 12 -0.47 -0.39 -16.54
CA SER A 12 0.05 -1.19 -17.66
C SER A 12 -0.03 -0.45 -18.97
N ARG A 13 -1.01 0.42 -19.11
CA ARG A 13 -1.16 1.20 -20.34
C ARG A 13 -0.14 2.31 -20.46
N LEU A 14 0.34 2.77 -19.33
CA LEU A 14 1.30 3.86 -19.31
C LEU A 14 2.55 3.53 -20.10
N ALA A 15 3.07 2.32 -19.91
CA ALA A 15 4.29 1.89 -20.60
C ALA A 15 4.07 1.72 -22.09
N GLU A 16 2.81 1.57 -22.52
CA GLU A 16 2.48 1.35 -23.92
C GLU A 16 2.15 2.62 -24.67
N GLU A 17 2.14 3.77 -24.00
CA GLU A 17 1.83 5.04 -24.65
C GLU A 17 2.87 5.32 -25.73
N PRO A 18 2.44 5.43 -27.01
CA PRO A 18 3.39 5.60 -28.09
C PRO A 18 4.01 7.01 -28.16
N ASP A 19 3.30 8.00 -27.68
CA ASP A 19 3.84 9.38 -27.70
C ASP A 19 4.77 9.55 -26.52
N ALA A 20 6.06 9.77 -26.82
CA ALA A 20 7.07 9.88 -25.77
C ALA A 20 6.80 11.02 -24.81
N THR A 21 6.32 12.16 -25.31
CA THR A 21 6.00 13.29 -24.45
C THR A 21 4.87 12.92 -23.50
N GLN A 22 3.83 12.33 -24.01
CA GLN A 22 2.69 11.92 -23.18
C GLN A 22 3.13 10.86 -22.17
N ARG A 23 3.95 9.90 -22.61
CA ARG A 23 4.44 8.85 -21.73
C ARG A 23 5.24 9.46 -20.58
N ALA A 24 6.10 10.43 -20.88
CA ALA A 24 6.88 11.08 -19.83
C ALA A 24 6.00 11.86 -18.86
N GLN A 25 5.00 12.54 -19.37
CA GLN A 25 4.09 13.30 -18.52
C GLN A 25 3.29 12.36 -17.62
N ASP A 26 2.80 11.26 -18.18
CA ASP A 26 2.03 10.31 -17.39
C ASP A 26 2.89 9.66 -16.33
N ALA A 27 4.13 9.33 -16.66
CA ALA A 27 5.05 8.76 -15.69
C ALA A 27 5.35 9.75 -14.58
N SER A 28 5.53 11.01 -14.92
CA SER A 28 5.78 12.03 -13.91
C SER A 28 4.60 12.20 -12.98
N THR A 29 3.40 12.19 -13.54
CA THR A 29 2.20 12.29 -12.73
C THR A 29 2.09 11.10 -11.78
N ALA A 30 2.39 9.91 -12.28
CA ALA A 30 2.34 8.72 -11.42
C ALA A 30 3.37 8.81 -10.30
N LEU A 31 4.57 9.29 -10.62
CA LEU A 31 5.61 9.42 -9.60
C LEU A 31 5.18 10.38 -8.49
N GLN A 32 4.52 11.47 -8.88
CA GLN A 32 4.07 12.45 -7.90
C GLN A 32 2.92 11.92 -7.05
N ALA A 33 2.20 10.92 -7.55
CA ALA A 33 1.06 10.36 -6.84
C ALA A 33 1.43 9.16 -5.97
N ILE A 34 2.70 8.79 -5.91
CA ILE A 34 3.13 7.63 -5.13
C ILE A 34 2.67 7.70 -3.68
N PRO A 35 2.76 8.85 -2.99
CA PRO A 35 2.28 8.87 -1.60
C PRO A 35 0.81 8.48 -1.44
N GLU A 36 -0.02 8.83 -2.41
CA GLU A 36 -1.42 8.41 -2.37
C GLU A 36 -1.57 6.91 -2.53
N LEU A 37 -0.77 6.34 -3.44
CA LEU A 37 -0.78 4.89 -3.63
C LEU A 37 -0.33 4.19 -2.36
N GLN A 38 0.70 4.71 -1.72
CA GLN A 38 1.19 4.12 -0.49
C GLN A 38 0.13 4.13 0.59
N ARG A 39 -0.60 5.23 0.71
CA ARG A 39 -1.68 5.33 1.70
C ARG A 39 -2.77 4.30 1.41
N TRP A 40 -3.16 4.19 0.15
CA TRP A 40 -4.20 3.26 -0.25
C TRP A 40 -3.80 1.81 0.08
N LEU A 41 -2.54 1.46 -0.23
CA LEU A 41 -2.04 0.12 0.07
C LEU A 41 -1.96 -0.14 1.56
N ARG A 42 -1.56 0.87 2.34
CA ARG A 42 -1.48 0.71 3.78
C ARG A 42 -2.85 0.47 4.39
N GLU A 43 -3.86 1.14 3.87
CA GLU A 43 -5.22 0.96 4.37
C GLU A 43 -5.72 -0.46 4.08
N ILE A 44 -5.43 -0.96 2.89
CA ILE A 44 -5.79 -2.33 2.55
C ILE A 44 -5.09 -3.31 3.47
N ARG A 45 -3.79 -3.10 3.68
CA ARG A 45 -3.01 -3.99 4.52
C ARG A 45 -3.51 -3.99 5.96
N GLN A 46 -3.78 -2.81 6.48
CA GLN A 46 -4.29 -2.70 7.85
C GLN A 46 -5.62 -3.41 7.99
N GLY A 47 -6.53 -3.20 7.05
CA GLY A 47 -7.82 -3.86 7.10
C GLY A 47 -7.69 -5.38 7.06
N ALA A 48 -6.80 -5.88 6.21
CA ALA A 48 -6.59 -7.31 6.10
C ALA A 48 -6.01 -7.88 7.39
N VAL A 49 -5.03 -7.16 7.98
CA VAL A 49 -4.43 -7.62 9.23
C VAL A 49 -5.47 -7.64 10.35
N GLN A 50 -6.32 -6.62 10.39
CA GLN A 50 -7.38 -6.59 11.40
C GLN A 50 -8.36 -7.74 11.24
N GLU A 51 -8.66 -8.12 10.00
CA GLU A 51 -9.51 -9.28 9.76
C GLU A 51 -8.85 -10.56 10.24
N LEU A 52 -7.56 -10.70 10.00
CA LEU A 52 -6.83 -11.88 10.46
C LEU A 52 -6.83 -11.94 11.99
N ARG A 53 -6.62 -10.81 12.63
CA ARG A 53 -6.67 -10.75 14.09
C ARG A 53 -8.06 -11.11 14.62
N SER A 54 -9.09 -10.61 13.98
CA SER A 54 -10.47 -10.92 14.37
C SER A 54 -10.78 -12.38 14.20
N ALA A 55 -10.11 -13.03 13.25
CA ALA A 55 -10.29 -14.47 13.04
C ALA A 55 -9.49 -15.31 14.04
N GLY A 56 -8.74 -14.67 14.93
CA GLY A 56 -8.06 -15.38 16.01
C GLY A 56 -6.56 -15.48 15.86
N MET A 57 -5.98 -14.92 14.80
CA MET A 57 -4.54 -14.99 14.63
C MET A 57 -3.83 -14.03 15.57
N SER A 58 -2.76 -14.50 16.17
CA SER A 58 -1.94 -13.65 17.02
C SER A 58 -1.06 -12.74 16.16
N HIS A 59 -0.51 -11.70 16.77
CA HIS A 59 0.45 -10.85 16.06
C HIS A 59 1.61 -11.68 15.52
N ALA A 60 2.07 -12.67 16.29
CA ALA A 60 3.17 -13.51 15.83
C ALA A 60 2.79 -14.32 14.60
N GLN A 61 1.56 -14.81 14.57
CA GLN A 61 1.09 -15.58 13.42
C GLN A 61 0.94 -14.71 12.18
N VAL A 62 0.39 -13.51 12.35
CA VAL A 62 0.30 -12.56 11.25
C VAL A 62 1.69 -12.21 10.74
N ALA A 63 2.62 -11.97 11.66
CA ALA A 63 4.00 -11.63 11.29
C ALA A 63 4.62 -12.73 10.44
N ALA A 64 4.40 -13.98 10.82
CA ALA A 64 4.95 -15.10 10.05
C ALA A 64 4.37 -15.15 8.65
N GLU A 65 3.07 -14.90 8.52
CA GLU A 65 2.43 -14.90 7.21
C GLU A 65 2.95 -13.80 6.30
N LEU A 66 3.25 -12.65 6.88
CA LEU A 66 3.70 -11.49 6.09
C LEU A 66 5.21 -11.39 5.97
N GLY A 67 5.95 -12.25 6.67
CA GLY A 67 7.41 -12.18 6.61
C GLY A 67 7.98 -10.95 7.30
N ILE A 68 7.34 -10.50 8.37
CA ILE A 68 7.77 -9.31 9.11
C ILE A 68 7.91 -9.66 10.58
N SER A 69 8.37 -8.69 11.37
CA SER A 69 8.50 -8.91 12.81
C SER A 69 7.14 -8.83 13.49
N ARG A 70 7.06 -9.42 14.68
CA ARG A 70 5.83 -9.35 15.48
C ARG A 70 5.51 -7.89 15.82
N ALA A 71 6.52 -7.12 16.17
CA ALA A 71 6.31 -5.70 16.49
C ALA A 71 5.74 -4.95 15.29
N ARG A 72 6.26 -5.26 14.10
CA ARG A 72 5.76 -4.62 12.89
C ARG A 72 4.31 -5.01 12.62
N ALA A 73 3.97 -6.28 12.82
CA ALA A 73 2.59 -6.73 12.63
C ALA A 73 1.65 -6.00 13.58
N GLN A 74 2.09 -5.81 14.82
CA GLN A 74 1.29 -5.09 15.79
C GLN A 74 1.09 -3.62 15.38
N GLN A 75 2.15 -2.99 14.89
CA GLN A 75 2.05 -1.61 14.43
C GLN A 75 1.03 -1.49 13.29
N ILE A 76 1.05 -2.43 12.38
CA ILE A 76 0.11 -2.41 11.25
C ILE A 76 -1.32 -2.56 11.76
N ALA A 77 -1.56 -3.50 12.67
CA ALA A 77 -2.89 -3.71 13.22
C ALA A 77 -3.42 -2.46 13.91
N GLU A 78 -2.51 -1.71 14.54
CA GLU A 78 -2.88 -0.51 15.26
C GLU A 78 -2.93 0.74 14.39
N GLY A 79 -2.54 0.61 13.13
CA GLY A 79 -2.58 1.72 12.20
C GLY A 79 -1.39 2.64 12.26
N ARG A 80 -0.31 2.22 12.93
CA ARG A 80 0.88 3.06 13.01
C ARG A 80 1.75 2.89 11.78
N THR A 81 2.34 3.98 11.34
CA THR A 81 3.13 4.01 10.14
C THR A 81 4.61 3.92 10.48
N THR A 82 5.31 3.02 9.78
CA THR A 82 6.74 2.88 9.95
C THR A 82 7.45 4.16 9.52
N GLY A 83 8.47 4.54 10.27
CA GLY A 83 9.25 5.71 9.93
C GLY A 83 8.56 7.01 10.23
N LYS A 84 7.35 6.93 10.69
CA LYS A 84 6.59 8.10 11.05
C LYS A 84 6.68 8.30 12.54
N ARG A 85 7.15 9.46 12.91
CA ARG A 85 7.26 9.74 14.32
C ARG A 85 5.94 10.24 14.83
N ALA A 86 5.47 9.60 15.85
CA ALA A 86 4.30 10.10 16.53
C ALA A 86 4.76 11.29 17.36
N GLU A 87 4.24 12.40 17.12
CA GLU A 87 4.71 13.55 17.86
C GLU A 87 3.69 14.06 18.78
#